data_e4080a5d4526ab1d0561af9019584f8d
#
_entry.id   e4080a5d4526ab1d0561af9019584f8d
#
_cell.length_a   1.000
_cell.length_b   1.000
_cell.length_c   1.000
_cell.angle_alpha   90.00
_cell.angle_beta   90.00
_cell.angle_gamma   90.00
#
_symmetry.space_group_name_H-M   'P 1'
#
loop_
_entity.id
_entity.type
_entity.pdbx_description
1 polymer ?
#
loop_
_entity_poly.entity_id
_entity_poly.type
_entity_poly.pdbx_seq_one_letter_code
_entity_poly.pdbx_strand_id
1 'polypeptide(L)'
;SKTELLHLSEMLKKAGYGVSTAENADEALRRLEQAKPDLILMDVVMPGQNGFQLTRSISRDPQYADVPIIMCTSKNQETDRVWGMRQGARDYITKPVDQTELMGKIKALG
;
A
#
# COMPACT_ATOMS: atom_id res chain seq x y z
N SER A 1 -8.07 -4.41 8.53
CA SER A 1 -9.37 -5.09 8.66
C SER A 1 -10.08 -5.16 7.33
N LYS A 2 -11.04 -6.05 7.23
CA LYS A 2 -11.84 -6.19 6.00
C LYS A 2 -12.62 -4.92 5.70
N THR A 3 -13.11 -4.26 6.73
CA THR A 3 -13.86 -3.00 6.58
C THR A 3 -12.99 -1.92 5.98
N GLU A 4 -11.75 -1.80 6.46
CA GLU A 4 -10.80 -0.83 5.92
C GLU A 4 -10.45 -1.13 4.47
N LEU A 5 -10.20 -2.40 4.14
CA LEU A 5 -9.90 -2.83 2.78
C LEU A 5 -11.05 -2.50 1.83
N LEU A 6 -12.27 -2.80 2.26
CA LEU A 6 -13.45 -2.53 1.45
C LEU A 6 -13.61 -1.03 1.20
N HIS A 7 -13.41 -0.24 2.24
CA HIS A 7 -13.51 1.21 2.14
C HIS A 7 -12.49 1.79 1.16
N LEU A 8 -11.23 1.37 1.26
CA LEU A 8 -10.18 1.79 0.35
C LEU A 8 -10.45 1.32 -1.08
N SER A 9 -10.91 0.08 -1.23
CA SER A 9 -11.24 -0.48 -2.53
C SER A 9 -12.32 0.34 -3.23
N GLU A 10 -13.40 0.67 -2.50
CA GLU A 10 -14.48 1.47 -3.06
C GLU A 10 -14.02 2.88 -3.44
N MET A 11 -13.17 3.48 -2.62
CA MET A 11 -12.61 4.80 -2.86
C MET A 11 -11.82 4.82 -4.17
N LEU A 12 -10.99 3.82 -4.39
CA LEU A 12 -10.17 3.70 -5.60
C LEU A 12 -11.01 3.36 -6.83
N LYS A 13 -11.98 2.47 -6.70
CA LYS A 13 -12.88 2.13 -7.81
C LYS A 13 -13.68 3.34 -8.26
N LYS A 14 -14.15 4.12 -7.30
CA LYS A 14 -14.89 5.34 -7.59
C LYS A 14 -14.05 6.33 -8.39
N ALA A 15 -12.74 6.34 -8.17
CA ALA A 15 -11.81 7.19 -8.89
C ALA A 15 -11.41 6.60 -10.26
N GLY A 16 -11.92 5.44 -10.63
CA GLY A 16 -11.68 4.83 -11.93
C GLY A 16 -10.59 3.79 -11.98
N TYR A 17 -10.04 3.38 -10.85
CA TYR A 17 -8.97 2.37 -10.81
C TYR A 17 -9.52 0.95 -10.73
N GLY A 18 -8.82 0.01 -11.35
CA GLY A 18 -9.02 -1.40 -11.10
C GLY A 18 -8.35 -1.77 -9.79
N VAL A 19 -9.02 -2.55 -8.94
CA VAL A 19 -8.53 -2.83 -7.59
C VAL A 19 -8.50 -4.33 -7.32
N SER A 20 -7.38 -4.77 -6.75
CA SER A 20 -7.23 -6.11 -6.22
C SER A 20 -6.83 -5.97 -4.76
N THR A 21 -7.38 -6.81 -3.89
CA THR A 21 -7.13 -6.73 -2.45
C THR A 21 -6.48 -7.99 -1.91
N ALA A 22 -5.75 -7.84 -0.81
CA ALA A 22 -5.12 -8.96 -0.11
C ALA A 22 -5.17 -8.68 1.39
N GLU A 23 -5.46 -9.71 2.18
CA GLU A 23 -5.59 -9.56 3.63
C GLU A 23 -4.33 -9.94 4.38
N ASN A 24 -3.38 -10.57 3.71
CA ASN A 24 -2.11 -10.98 4.32
C ASN A 24 -1.00 -11.01 3.27
N ALA A 25 0.23 -11.24 3.72
CA ALA A 25 1.41 -11.20 2.83
C ALA A 25 1.35 -12.28 1.75
N ASP A 26 0.96 -13.50 2.10
CA ASP A 26 0.92 -14.60 1.13
C ASP A 26 -0.07 -14.31 0.01
N GLU A 27 -1.23 -13.81 0.37
CA GLU A 27 -2.23 -13.45 -0.62
C GLU A 27 -1.76 -12.28 -1.49
N ALA A 28 -1.09 -11.30 -0.88
CA ALA A 28 -0.53 -10.17 -1.63
C ALA A 28 0.47 -10.64 -2.69
N LEU A 29 1.37 -11.55 -2.31
CA LEU A 29 2.36 -12.07 -3.23
C LEU A 29 1.71 -12.85 -4.38
N ARG A 30 0.65 -13.62 -4.08
CA ARG A 30 -0.09 -14.32 -5.13
C ARG A 30 -0.76 -13.34 -6.11
N ARG A 31 -1.32 -12.25 -5.59
CA ARG A 31 -1.93 -11.22 -6.44
C ARG A 31 -0.90 -10.56 -7.36
N LEU A 32 0.30 -10.29 -6.84
CA LEU A 32 1.38 -9.73 -7.65
C LEU A 32 1.79 -10.66 -8.78
N GLU A 33 1.81 -11.96 -8.53
CA GLU A 33 2.14 -12.94 -9.57
C GLU A 33 1.07 -13.00 -10.66
N GLN A 34 -0.18 -12.81 -10.29
CA GLN A 34 -1.29 -12.85 -11.24
C GLN A 34 -1.33 -11.61 -12.13
N ALA A 35 -1.04 -10.44 -11.58
CA ALA A 35 -1.05 -9.20 -12.33
C ALA A 35 -0.20 -8.16 -11.61
N LYS A 36 0.76 -7.60 -12.32
CA LYS A 36 1.63 -6.55 -11.78
C LYS A 36 0.83 -5.25 -11.65
N PRO A 37 0.71 -4.69 -10.44
CA PRO A 37 -0.05 -3.46 -10.25
C PRO A 37 0.77 -2.22 -10.63
N ASP A 38 0.08 -1.11 -10.82
CA ASP A 38 0.73 0.19 -11.04
C ASP A 38 1.03 0.90 -9.72
N LEU A 39 0.39 0.46 -8.64
CA LEU A 39 0.53 1.06 -7.32
C LEU A 39 0.10 0.06 -6.26
N ILE A 40 0.77 0.08 -5.12
CA ILE A 40 0.39 -0.72 -3.95
C ILE A 40 0.10 0.20 -2.78
N LEU A 41 -1.07 0.02 -2.16
CA LEU A 41 -1.37 0.61 -0.86
C LEU A 41 -1.11 -0.47 0.19
N MET A 42 -0.20 -0.20 1.10
CA MET A 42 0.29 -1.19 2.06
C MET A 42 -0.06 -0.79 3.49
N ASP A 43 -0.84 -1.63 4.17
CA ASP A 43 -1.09 -1.43 5.59
C ASP A 43 0.16 -1.82 6.39
N VAL A 44 0.48 -1.02 7.39
CA VAL A 44 1.61 -1.32 8.29
C VAL A 44 1.34 -2.57 9.11
N VAL A 45 0.10 -2.77 9.55
CA VAL A 45 -0.26 -3.90 10.41
C VAL A 45 -1.03 -4.95 9.61
N MET A 46 -0.46 -6.16 9.51
CA MET A 46 -1.08 -7.29 8.85
C MET A 46 -0.87 -8.56 9.66
N PRO A 47 -1.82 -9.52 9.58
CA PRO A 47 -1.62 -10.83 10.24
C PRO A 47 -0.40 -11.56 9.68
N GLY A 48 0.40 -12.11 10.57
CA GLY A 48 1.53 -12.98 10.23
C GLY A 48 2.81 -12.28 9.80
N GLN A 49 2.72 -11.15 9.11
CA GLN A 49 3.88 -10.37 8.67
C GLN A 49 3.48 -8.90 8.64
N ASN A 50 4.35 -8.02 9.11
CA ASN A 50 4.02 -6.60 9.08
C ASN A 50 4.28 -5.99 7.69
N GLY A 51 3.63 -4.84 7.43
CA GLY A 51 3.73 -4.18 6.14
C GLY A 51 5.12 -3.68 5.79
N PHE A 52 5.96 -3.40 6.79
CA PHE A 52 7.35 -2.97 6.55
C PHE A 52 8.15 -4.09 5.91
N GLN A 53 8.03 -5.31 6.42
CA GLN A 53 8.76 -6.46 5.89
C GLN A 53 8.32 -6.78 4.47
N LEU A 54 7.03 -6.74 4.21
CA LEU A 54 6.51 -7.01 2.88
C LEU A 54 6.92 -5.91 1.89
N THR A 55 6.90 -4.65 2.30
CA THR A 55 7.38 -3.53 1.49
C THR A 55 8.84 -3.73 1.09
N ARG A 56 9.67 -4.14 2.04
CA ARG A 56 11.08 -4.41 1.77
C ARG A 56 11.25 -5.53 0.75
N SER A 57 10.53 -6.62 0.92
CA SER A 57 10.60 -7.77 0.01
C SER A 57 10.21 -7.37 -1.41
N ILE A 58 9.13 -6.64 -1.55
CA ILE A 58 8.63 -6.21 -2.87
C ILE A 58 9.59 -5.20 -3.50
N SER A 59 10.06 -4.23 -2.73
CA SER A 59 10.95 -3.17 -3.23
C SER A 59 12.30 -3.70 -3.69
N ARG A 60 12.77 -4.80 -3.11
CA ARG A 60 14.04 -5.42 -3.46
C ARG A 60 13.94 -6.45 -4.57
N ASP A 61 12.73 -6.86 -4.91
CA ASP A 61 12.52 -7.79 -6.02
C ASP A 61 12.62 -7.02 -7.33
N PRO A 62 13.57 -7.33 -8.21
CA PRO A 62 13.73 -6.61 -9.48
C PRO A 62 12.45 -6.59 -10.32
N GLN A 63 11.60 -7.59 -10.15
CA GLN A 63 10.35 -7.68 -10.90
C GLN A 63 9.34 -6.59 -10.49
N TYR A 64 9.40 -6.16 -9.22
CA TYR A 64 8.43 -5.20 -8.65
C TYR A 64 9.06 -3.93 -8.12
N ALA A 65 10.38 -3.75 -8.27
CA ALA A 65 11.09 -2.62 -7.70
C ALA A 65 10.61 -1.27 -8.23
N ASP A 66 10.00 -1.24 -9.40
CA ASP A 66 9.48 -0.02 -10.02
C ASP A 66 8.05 0.31 -9.62
N VAL A 67 7.37 -0.59 -8.89
CA VAL A 67 6.00 -0.36 -8.43
C VAL A 67 6.03 0.52 -7.18
N PRO A 68 5.41 1.71 -7.21
CA PRO A 68 5.38 2.57 -6.03
C PRO A 68 4.48 1.99 -4.94
N ILE A 69 4.93 2.15 -3.69
CA ILE A 69 4.19 1.68 -2.51
C ILE A 69 3.89 2.88 -1.63
N ILE A 70 2.63 3.06 -1.27
CA ILE A 70 2.21 4.05 -0.28
C ILE A 70 1.82 3.29 0.98
N MET A 71 2.48 3.62 2.10
CA MET A 71 2.16 3.00 3.39
C MET A 71 0.95 3.66 4.01
N CYS A 72 0.05 2.84 4.56
CA CYS A 72 -1.11 3.32 5.31
C CYS A 72 -0.88 3.06 6.79
N THR A 73 -0.86 4.12 7.59
CA THR A 73 -0.58 4.04 9.02
C THR A 73 -1.81 4.47 9.81
N SER A 74 -2.02 3.87 11.00
CA SER A 74 -3.18 4.20 11.83
C SER A 74 -3.01 5.47 12.65
N LYS A 75 -1.78 5.99 12.73
CA LYS A 75 -1.49 7.21 13.47
C LYS A 75 -0.41 8.00 12.73
N ASN A 76 -0.41 9.31 12.93
CA ASN A 76 0.63 10.17 12.39
C ASN A 76 1.91 10.00 13.22
N GLN A 77 2.57 8.86 13.09
CA GLN A 77 3.81 8.55 13.81
C GLN A 77 4.98 8.75 12.88
N GLU A 78 5.82 9.71 13.23
CA GLU A 78 7.02 10.03 12.49
C GLU A 78 7.93 8.81 12.35
N THR A 79 8.02 8.00 13.40
CA THR A 79 8.83 6.78 13.39
C THR A 79 8.37 5.81 12.31
N ASP A 80 7.06 5.58 12.20
CA ASP A 80 6.49 4.68 11.19
C ASP A 80 6.74 5.21 9.79
N ARG A 81 6.61 6.52 9.60
CA ARG A 81 6.87 7.15 8.32
C ARG A 81 8.32 6.93 7.89
N VAL A 82 9.26 7.26 8.76
CA VAL A 82 10.69 7.14 8.47
C VAL A 82 11.05 5.68 8.18
N TRP A 83 10.53 4.76 8.98
CA TRP A 83 10.81 3.34 8.81
C TRP A 83 10.27 2.80 7.49
N GLY A 84 9.04 3.18 7.14
CA GLY A 84 8.43 2.78 5.86
C GLY A 84 9.21 3.28 4.66
N MET A 85 9.66 4.53 4.70
CA MET A 85 10.45 5.09 3.61
C MET A 85 11.78 4.36 3.46
N ARG A 86 12.39 3.93 4.58
CA ARG A 86 13.63 3.14 4.55
C ARG A 86 13.43 1.77 3.92
N GLN A 87 12.23 1.19 4.05
CA GLN A 87 11.94 -0.10 3.45
C GLN A 87 11.62 -0.01 1.96
N GLY A 88 11.50 1.18 1.42
CA GLY A 88 11.29 1.39 0.01
C GLY A 88 9.96 2.01 -0.38
N ALA A 89 9.14 2.41 0.59
CA ALA A 89 7.89 3.11 0.29
C ALA A 89 8.19 4.48 -0.32
N ARG A 90 7.34 4.91 -1.23
CA ARG A 90 7.46 6.23 -1.88
C ARG A 90 6.76 7.33 -1.12
N ASP A 91 5.73 6.97 -0.36
CA ASP A 91 4.95 7.93 0.41
C ASP A 91 4.19 7.19 1.50
N TYR A 92 3.45 7.92 2.31
CA TYR A 92 2.62 7.37 3.36
C TYR A 92 1.32 8.17 3.46
N ILE A 93 0.31 7.56 4.05
CA ILE A 93 -0.95 8.24 4.33
C ILE A 93 -1.49 7.74 5.67
N THR A 94 -2.08 8.65 6.45
CA THR A 94 -2.60 8.35 7.78
C THR A 94 -4.08 7.95 7.70
N LYS A 95 -4.45 6.92 8.45
CA LYS A 95 -5.86 6.54 8.59
C LYS A 95 -6.58 7.46 9.56
N PRO A 96 -7.85 7.75 9.33
CA PRO A 96 -8.68 7.32 8.21
C PRO A 96 -8.25 8.02 6.92
N VAL A 97 -8.23 7.27 5.83
CA VAL A 97 -7.71 7.78 4.55
C VAL A 97 -8.69 8.76 3.93
N ASP A 98 -8.22 9.95 3.63
CA ASP A 98 -8.99 10.97 2.92
C ASP A 98 -8.82 10.78 1.41
N GLN A 99 -9.93 10.75 0.68
CA GLN A 99 -9.90 10.50 -0.76
C GLN A 99 -9.11 11.57 -1.52
N THR A 100 -9.30 12.83 -1.19
CA THR A 100 -8.61 13.94 -1.87
C THR A 100 -7.10 13.84 -1.66
N GLU A 101 -6.69 13.57 -0.41
CA GLU A 101 -5.28 13.40 -0.09
C GLU A 101 -4.67 12.21 -0.83
N LEU A 102 -5.37 11.08 -0.83
CA LEU A 102 -4.88 9.87 -1.52
C LEU A 102 -4.73 10.11 -3.02
N MET A 103 -5.74 10.71 -3.63
CA MET A 103 -5.67 11.00 -5.07
C MET A 103 -4.52 11.94 -5.41
N GLY A 104 -4.27 12.93 -4.57
CA GLY A 104 -3.15 13.85 -4.76
C GLY A 104 -1.81 13.14 -4.70
N LYS A 105 -1.65 12.22 -3.74
CA LYS A 105 -0.41 11.45 -3.62
C LYS A 105 -0.21 10.50 -4.80
N ILE A 106 -1.26 9.86 -5.27
CA ILE A 106 -1.18 8.98 -6.43
C ILE A 106 -0.77 9.78 -7.68
N LYS A 107 -1.35 10.93 -7.89
CA LYS A 107 -1.00 11.80 -9.03
C LYS A 107 0.46 12.25 -8.95
N ALA A 108 0.95 12.53 -7.76
CA ALA A 108 2.34 12.97 -7.57
C ALA A 108 3.36 11.89 -7.92
N LEU A 109 2.97 10.62 -7.87
CA LEU A 109 3.84 9.50 -8.22
C LEU A 109 3.92 9.24 -9.71
N GLY A 110 2.96 9.69 -10.42
CA GLY A 110 2.88 9.33 -11.80
C GLY A 110 2.75 10.31 -12.79
#